data_3ffa2b654baf310829892733e26212ef
#
_entry.id   3ffa2b654baf310829892733e26212ef
#
_cell.length_a   1.000
_cell.length_b   1.000
_cell.length_c   1.000
_cell.angle_alpha   90.00
_cell.angle_beta   90.00
_cell.angle_gamma   90.00
#
_symmetry.space_group_name_H-M   'P 1'
#
loop_
_entity.id
_entity.type
_entity.pdbx_description
1 polymer ?
#
loop_
_entity_poly.entity_id
_entity_poly.type
_entity_poly.pdbx_seq_one_letter_code
_entity_poly.pdbx_strand_id
1 'polypeptide(L)'
;HNGSRGLGDVYKRQYQDFKEYGWNVKEHCHRVRGGIEPATDKDVTITTWQSVYKLPRQYFADFGAIIGDEAHLFKAKSLTSIMNKLYDCKYRVGFTGTLDGTETNRLVLEGVFGTVNKVTKTETLIRDGHLSKFQIKVLILKHKRKPFDTYQEEMDYLVEHENRNKFIRNLVCDLSGNTLV
;
A
#
# COMPACT_ATOMS: atom_id res chain seq x y z
N HIS A 1 -13.08 11.93 7.04
CA HIS A 1 -13.44 10.61 7.66
C HIS A 1 -13.60 9.46 6.64
N ASN A 2 -12.78 9.39 5.58
CA ASN A 2 -12.87 8.30 4.59
C ASN A 2 -11.68 7.33 4.61
N GLY A 3 -10.75 7.44 5.57
CA GLY A 3 -9.54 6.59 5.62
C GLY A 3 -9.74 5.18 6.19
N SER A 4 -10.87 4.88 6.83
CA SER A 4 -11.04 3.60 7.54
C SER A 4 -11.75 2.50 6.74
N ARG A 5 -12.43 2.81 5.64
CA ARG A 5 -13.14 1.80 4.84
C ARG A 5 -12.21 0.93 3.99
N GLY A 6 -11.11 1.48 3.48
CA GLY A 6 -10.16 0.73 2.64
C GLY A 6 -9.27 -0.27 3.41
N LEU A 7 -8.83 0.08 4.63
CA LEU A 7 -7.95 -0.78 5.44
C LEU A 7 -8.67 -2.01 6.01
N GLY A 8 -9.97 -1.89 6.29
CA GLY A 8 -10.80 -3.00 6.76
C GLY A 8 -10.99 -4.10 5.73
N ASP A 9 -10.82 -3.81 4.45
CA ASP A 9 -11.05 -4.78 3.39
C ASP A 9 -9.77 -5.53 2.97
N VAL A 10 -8.59 -4.92 3.17
CA VAL A 10 -7.30 -5.55 2.82
C VAL A 10 -7.04 -6.82 3.63
N TYR A 11 -7.15 -6.77 4.96
CA TYR A 11 -6.91 -7.97 5.79
C TYR A 11 -8.00 -9.04 5.64
N LYS A 12 -9.25 -8.65 5.27
CA LYS A 12 -10.29 -9.61 4.93
C LYS A 12 -9.93 -10.39 3.68
N ARG A 13 -9.38 -9.68 2.69
CA ARG A 13 -8.92 -10.28 1.44
C ARG A 13 -7.77 -11.23 1.68
N GLN A 14 -6.74 -10.82 2.42
CA GLN A 14 -5.62 -11.69 2.79
C GLN A 14 -6.10 -12.98 3.47
N TYR A 15 -7.02 -12.88 4.43
CA TYR A 15 -7.59 -14.07 5.08
C TYR A 15 -8.37 -14.96 4.10
N GLN A 16 -9.08 -14.36 3.15
CA GLN A 16 -9.80 -15.08 2.11
C GLN A 16 -8.82 -15.74 1.13
N ASP A 17 -7.74 -15.08 0.75
CA ASP A 17 -6.70 -15.62 -0.11
C ASP A 17 -6.07 -16.88 0.51
N PHE A 18 -5.73 -16.86 1.81
CA PHE A 18 -5.26 -18.06 2.50
C PHE A 18 -6.26 -19.22 2.41
N LYS A 19 -7.55 -18.94 2.55
CA LYS A 19 -8.60 -19.93 2.41
C LYS A 19 -8.68 -20.49 1.00
N GLU A 20 -8.59 -19.63 -0.02
CA GLU A 20 -8.61 -20.02 -1.44
C GLU A 20 -7.40 -20.85 -1.83
N TYR A 21 -6.24 -20.63 -1.19
CA TYR A 21 -5.05 -21.46 -1.33
C TYR A 21 -5.11 -22.79 -0.54
N GLY A 22 -6.25 -23.12 0.06
CA GLY A 22 -6.50 -24.39 0.71
C GLY A 22 -6.07 -24.46 2.18
N TRP A 23 -5.73 -23.33 2.81
CA TRP A 23 -5.40 -23.34 4.24
C TRP A 23 -6.66 -23.44 5.12
N ASN A 24 -6.55 -24.19 6.22
CA ASN A 24 -7.56 -24.16 7.28
C ASN A 24 -7.41 -22.87 8.11
N VAL A 25 -7.91 -21.75 7.55
CA VAL A 25 -7.79 -20.42 8.17
C VAL A 25 -8.43 -20.30 9.55
N LYS A 26 -9.43 -21.14 9.85
CA LYS A 26 -10.07 -21.15 11.18
C LYS A 26 -9.14 -21.72 12.24
N GLU A 27 -8.32 -22.66 11.89
CA GLU A 27 -7.35 -23.31 12.77
C GLU A 27 -6.07 -22.47 12.87
N HIS A 28 -5.49 -22.06 11.73
CA HIS A 28 -4.14 -21.51 11.67
C HIS A 28 -4.05 -19.99 11.67
N CYS A 29 -5.14 -19.26 11.32
CA CYS A 29 -5.06 -17.81 11.15
C CYS A 29 -5.80 -17.03 12.24
N HIS A 30 -5.12 -16.08 12.84
CA HIS A 30 -5.68 -15.07 13.74
C HIS A 30 -5.71 -13.70 13.05
N ARG A 31 -6.80 -12.95 13.20
CA ARG A 31 -6.95 -11.60 12.66
C ARG A 31 -6.96 -10.58 13.78
N VAL A 32 -5.91 -9.76 13.85
CA VAL A 32 -5.82 -8.68 14.84
C VAL A 32 -6.33 -7.38 14.25
N ARG A 33 -7.32 -6.81 14.92
CA ARG A 33 -7.92 -5.49 14.61
C ARG A 33 -8.35 -4.81 15.90
N GLY A 34 -8.73 -3.52 15.83
CA GLY A 34 -9.23 -2.80 17.01
C GLY A 34 -10.34 -3.58 17.75
N GLY A 35 -10.15 -3.76 19.05
CA GLY A 35 -11.07 -4.49 19.92
C GLY A 35 -10.97 -6.02 19.91
N ILE A 36 -10.02 -6.59 19.16
CA ILE A 36 -9.71 -8.03 19.21
C ILE A 36 -8.41 -8.23 19.98
N GLU A 37 -8.41 -9.24 20.88
CA GLU A 37 -7.22 -9.64 21.62
C GLU A 37 -6.07 -9.98 20.65
N PRO A 38 -4.90 -9.32 20.78
CA PRO A 38 -3.78 -9.58 19.90
C PRO A 38 -3.11 -10.94 20.13
N ALA A 39 -3.12 -11.44 21.38
CA ALA A 39 -2.49 -12.71 21.72
C ALA A 39 -3.24 -13.88 21.12
N THR A 40 -2.50 -14.86 20.62
CA THR A 40 -3.04 -16.07 19.99
C THR A 40 -2.02 -17.20 20.01
N ASP A 41 -2.51 -18.41 20.01
CA ASP A 41 -1.75 -19.65 19.83
C ASP A 41 -1.68 -20.11 18.36
N LYS A 42 -2.28 -19.32 17.45
CA LYS A 42 -2.32 -19.68 16.03
C LYS A 42 -1.02 -19.33 15.31
N ASP A 43 -0.73 -20.12 14.29
CA ASP A 43 0.53 -20.04 13.53
C ASP A 43 0.70 -18.72 12.76
N VAL A 44 -0.40 -18.14 12.27
CA VAL A 44 -0.39 -16.97 11.40
C VAL A 44 -1.24 -15.84 11.98
N THR A 45 -0.63 -14.67 12.16
CA THR A 45 -1.34 -13.43 12.53
C THR A 45 -1.45 -12.52 11.31
N ILE A 46 -2.68 -12.20 10.92
CA ILE A 46 -2.98 -11.24 9.84
C ILE A 46 -3.45 -9.95 10.49
N THR A 47 -2.74 -8.85 10.22
CA THR A 47 -3.00 -7.57 10.88
C THR A 47 -2.64 -6.38 10.01
N THR A 48 -3.14 -5.20 10.38
CA THR A 48 -2.64 -3.92 9.88
C THR A 48 -1.64 -3.33 10.88
N TRP A 49 -0.67 -2.58 10.41
CA TRP A 49 0.33 -1.95 11.26
C TRP A 49 -0.29 -1.05 12.36
N GLN A 50 -1.43 -0.40 12.06
CA GLN A 50 -2.16 0.46 13.00
C GLN A 50 -2.66 -0.31 14.22
N SER A 51 -2.98 -1.58 14.05
CA SER A 51 -3.49 -2.42 15.14
C SER A 51 -2.40 -2.89 16.11
N VAL A 52 -1.14 -2.95 15.65
CA VAL A 52 -0.07 -3.59 16.43
C VAL A 52 1.11 -2.66 16.77
N TYR A 53 1.28 -1.50 16.13
CA TYR A 53 2.49 -0.69 16.31
C TYR A 53 2.71 -0.19 17.75
N LYS A 54 1.63 -0.03 18.53
CA LYS A 54 1.69 0.37 19.95
C LYS A 54 1.93 -0.80 20.92
N LEU A 55 1.79 -2.05 20.44
CA LEU A 55 1.99 -3.21 21.31
C LEU A 55 3.43 -3.28 21.84
N PRO A 56 3.63 -3.83 23.05
CA PRO A 56 4.95 -3.94 23.65
C PRO A 56 5.85 -4.90 22.86
N ARG A 57 7.17 -4.75 23.03
CA ARG A 57 8.18 -5.59 22.35
C ARG A 57 7.95 -7.08 22.58
N GLN A 58 7.50 -7.46 23.77
CA GLN A 58 7.25 -8.85 24.15
C GLN A 58 6.21 -9.52 23.25
N TYR A 59 5.19 -8.79 22.77
CA TYR A 59 4.20 -9.31 21.81
C TYR A 59 4.86 -9.84 20.53
N PHE A 60 5.97 -9.26 20.13
CA PHE A 60 6.66 -9.57 18.89
C PHE A 60 7.74 -10.67 19.05
N ALA A 61 7.98 -11.17 20.27
CA ALA A 61 9.08 -12.09 20.55
C ALA A 61 8.92 -13.47 19.87
N ASP A 62 7.69 -13.95 19.76
CA ASP A 62 7.40 -15.29 19.25
C ASP A 62 7.25 -15.37 17.72
N PHE A 63 7.34 -14.24 17.02
CA PHE A 63 7.24 -14.22 15.56
C PHE A 63 8.57 -14.57 14.89
N GLY A 64 8.67 -15.78 14.34
CA GLY A 64 9.83 -16.24 13.57
C GLY A 64 9.92 -15.70 12.15
N ALA A 65 8.79 -15.25 11.59
CA ALA A 65 8.69 -14.72 10.23
C ALA A 65 7.75 -13.51 10.16
N ILE A 66 8.07 -12.56 9.28
CA ILE A 66 7.18 -11.47 8.88
C ILE A 66 7.14 -11.34 7.37
N ILE A 67 5.92 -11.14 6.86
CA ILE A 67 5.66 -10.79 5.46
C ILE A 67 5.02 -9.39 5.46
N GLY A 68 5.71 -8.44 4.83
CA GLY A 68 5.23 -7.06 4.67
C GLY A 68 4.72 -6.83 3.25
N ASP A 69 3.44 -6.56 3.11
CA ASP A 69 2.86 -6.06 1.86
C ASP A 69 3.06 -4.55 1.78
N GLU A 70 3.16 -4.01 0.55
CA GLU A 70 3.50 -2.61 0.29
C GLU A 70 4.77 -2.18 1.05
N ALA A 71 5.82 -2.99 0.94
CA ALA A 71 7.06 -2.85 1.72
C ALA A 71 7.71 -1.46 1.62
N HIS A 72 7.47 -0.71 0.53
CA HIS A 72 7.94 0.66 0.37
C HIS A 72 7.44 1.62 1.47
N LEU A 73 6.35 1.29 2.16
CA LEU A 73 5.82 2.07 3.29
C LEU A 73 6.62 1.87 4.59
N PHE A 74 7.48 0.84 4.68
CA PHE A 74 8.23 0.52 5.89
C PHE A 74 9.37 1.51 6.22
N LYS A 75 9.54 2.53 5.42
CA LYS A 75 10.32 3.74 5.75
C LYS A 75 9.66 4.62 6.82
N ALA A 76 8.34 4.48 7.05
CA ALA A 76 7.62 5.24 8.06
C ALA A 76 8.00 4.78 9.48
N LYS A 77 8.14 5.75 10.41
CA LYS A 77 8.57 5.49 11.81
C LYS A 77 7.77 4.40 12.52
N SER A 78 6.46 4.32 12.28
CA SER A 78 5.59 3.32 12.89
C SER A 78 5.93 1.90 12.45
N LEU A 79 6.15 1.71 11.16
CA LEU A 79 6.50 0.41 10.57
C LEU A 79 7.93 0.01 10.91
N THR A 80 8.89 0.95 10.84
CA THR A 80 10.26 0.72 11.31
C THR A 80 10.29 0.34 12.79
N SER A 81 9.44 0.96 13.62
CA SER A 81 9.31 0.60 15.04
C SER A 81 8.83 -0.83 15.25
N ILE A 82 7.87 -1.32 14.44
CA ILE A 82 7.45 -2.73 14.48
C ILE A 82 8.62 -3.65 14.14
N MET A 83 9.35 -3.34 13.06
CA MET A 83 10.49 -4.15 12.63
C MET A 83 11.61 -4.22 13.67
N ASN A 84 11.83 -3.13 14.42
CA ASN A 84 12.78 -3.10 15.54
C ASN A 84 12.32 -3.92 16.75
N LYS A 85 11.00 -4.09 16.93
CA LYS A 85 10.44 -4.95 17.98
C LYS A 85 10.52 -6.44 17.64
N LEU A 86 10.58 -6.78 16.36
CA LEU A 86 10.74 -8.15 15.83
C LEU A 86 12.22 -8.59 15.87
N TYR A 87 12.87 -8.50 17.03
CA TYR A 87 14.32 -8.68 17.17
C TYR A 87 14.78 -10.13 16.94
N ASP A 88 13.97 -11.14 17.27
CA ASP A 88 14.25 -12.56 17.05
C ASP A 88 13.63 -13.11 15.76
N CYS A 89 12.96 -12.25 14.97
CA CYS A 89 12.34 -12.65 13.71
C CYS A 89 13.41 -12.93 12.64
N LYS A 90 13.59 -14.19 12.33
CA LYS A 90 14.63 -14.68 11.41
C LYS A 90 14.30 -14.40 9.94
N TYR A 91 13.03 -14.53 9.57
CA TYR A 91 12.62 -14.40 8.18
C TYR A 91 11.82 -13.12 7.99
N ARG A 92 12.36 -12.22 7.18
CA ARG A 92 11.77 -10.91 6.91
C ARG A 92 11.63 -10.73 5.41
N VAL A 93 10.41 -10.76 4.91
CA VAL A 93 10.11 -10.65 3.47
C VAL A 93 9.19 -9.46 3.23
N GLY A 94 9.58 -8.59 2.32
CA GLY A 94 8.80 -7.44 1.89
C GLY A 94 8.45 -7.55 0.42
N PHE A 95 7.19 -7.32 0.08
CA PHE A 95 6.72 -7.24 -1.30
C PHE A 95 6.30 -5.81 -1.63
N THR A 96 6.66 -5.33 -2.81
CA THR A 96 6.19 -4.05 -3.34
C THR A 96 6.24 -4.03 -4.86
N GLY A 97 5.21 -3.47 -5.46
CA GLY A 97 5.18 -3.20 -6.91
C GLY A 97 5.88 -1.90 -7.29
N THR A 98 6.10 -1.02 -6.32
CA THR A 98 6.66 0.32 -6.52
C THR A 98 7.78 0.59 -5.53
N LEU A 99 9.01 0.58 -5.99
CA LEU A 99 10.15 1.08 -5.22
C LEU A 99 10.49 2.46 -5.76
N ASP A 100 10.30 3.51 -4.95
CA ASP A 100 10.74 4.85 -5.31
C ASP A 100 12.28 4.84 -5.43
N GLY A 101 12.81 5.48 -6.48
CA GLY A 101 14.22 5.45 -6.80
C GLY A 101 15.14 6.23 -5.85
N THR A 102 14.66 6.60 -4.66
CA THR A 102 15.45 7.36 -3.68
C THR A 102 16.37 6.40 -2.92
N GLU A 103 17.68 6.55 -3.05
CA GLU A 103 18.69 5.69 -2.40
C GLU A 103 18.50 5.59 -0.88
N THR A 104 18.17 6.70 -0.22
CA THR A 104 17.93 6.72 1.24
C THR A 104 16.79 5.78 1.65
N ASN A 105 15.70 5.76 0.89
CA ASN A 105 14.58 4.88 1.17
C ASN A 105 14.94 3.40 0.93
N ARG A 106 15.73 3.14 -0.09
CA ARG A 106 16.25 1.81 -0.39
C ARG A 106 17.11 1.28 0.76
N LEU A 107 18.05 2.07 1.28
CA LEU A 107 18.91 1.68 2.40
C LEU A 107 18.10 1.34 3.66
N VAL A 108 17.05 2.11 3.97
CA VAL A 108 16.15 1.80 5.09
C VAL A 108 15.46 0.45 4.88
N LEU A 109 14.95 0.18 3.69
CA LEU A 109 14.27 -1.08 3.38
C LEU A 109 15.24 -2.26 3.39
N GLU A 110 16.44 -2.09 2.87
CA GLU A 110 17.49 -3.13 2.91
C GLU A 110 17.94 -3.41 4.35
N GLY A 111 17.99 -2.39 5.21
CA GLY A 111 18.26 -2.58 6.64
C GLY A 111 17.16 -3.34 7.40
N VAL A 112 15.93 -3.30 6.90
CA VAL A 112 14.75 -3.91 7.55
C VAL A 112 14.46 -5.31 7.02
N PHE A 113 14.55 -5.51 5.69
CA PHE A 113 14.19 -6.75 4.99
C PHE A 113 15.37 -7.47 4.35
N GLY A 114 16.51 -6.81 4.18
CA GLY A 114 17.63 -7.34 3.42
C GLY A 114 17.63 -6.88 1.96
N THR A 115 18.45 -7.52 1.14
CA THR A 115 18.71 -7.12 -0.25
C THR A 115 17.45 -7.09 -1.11
N VAL A 116 17.29 -6.03 -1.87
CA VAL A 116 16.19 -5.87 -2.82
C VAL A 116 16.44 -6.71 -4.07
N ASN A 117 15.54 -7.64 -4.35
CA ASN A 117 15.53 -8.46 -5.55
C ASN A 117 14.42 -8.02 -6.50
N LYS A 118 14.76 -7.62 -7.70
CA LYS A 118 13.80 -7.30 -8.75
C LYS A 118 13.40 -8.57 -9.50
N VAL A 119 12.20 -9.07 -9.21
CA VAL A 119 11.71 -10.35 -9.77
C VAL A 119 11.34 -10.22 -11.24
N THR A 120 10.70 -9.11 -11.64
CA THR A 120 10.28 -8.92 -13.03
C THR A 120 10.14 -7.42 -13.39
N LYS A 121 9.98 -7.15 -14.69
CA LYS A 121 9.69 -5.81 -15.21
C LYS A 121 8.25 -5.75 -15.70
N THR A 122 7.59 -4.61 -15.53
CA THR A 122 6.23 -4.37 -16.03
C THR A 122 6.09 -4.66 -17.52
N GLU A 123 7.09 -4.27 -18.33
CA GLU A 123 7.14 -4.52 -19.76
C GLU A 123 7.11 -6.01 -20.11
N THR A 124 7.82 -6.84 -19.33
CA THR A 124 7.81 -8.30 -19.48
C THR A 124 6.44 -8.87 -19.18
N LEU A 125 5.81 -8.43 -18.09
CA LEU A 125 4.46 -8.88 -17.71
C LEU A 125 3.40 -8.49 -18.76
N ILE A 126 3.53 -7.30 -19.36
CA ILE A 126 2.64 -6.87 -20.46
C ILE A 126 2.86 -7.72 -21.70
N ARG A 127 4.13 -7.96 -22.08
CA ARG A 127 4.48 -8.78 -23.25
C ARG A 127 3.99 -10.22 -23.11
N ASP A 128 4.12 -10.78 -21.92
CA ASP A 128 3.76 -12.16 -21.62
C ASP A 128 2.25 -12.33 -21.32
N GLY A 129 1.44 -11.25 -21.43
CA GLY A 129 -0.01 -11.28 -21.27
C GLY A 129 -0.52 -11.33 -19.84
N HIS A 130 0.36 -11.19 -18.83
CA HIS A 130 -0.02 -11.14 -17.42
C HIS A 130 -0.59 -9.79 -16.99
N LEU A 131 -0.27 -8.72 -17.72
CA LEU A 131 -0.82 -7.39 -17.53
C LEU A 131 -1.42 -6.88 -18.82
N SER A 132 -2.51 -6.11 -18.72
CA SER A 132 -3.15 -5.44 -19.83
C SER A 132 -2.21 -4.40 -20.44
N LYS A 133 -2.34 -4.18 -21.76
CA LYS A 133 -1.67 -3.06 -22.43
C LYS A 133 -2.12 -1.75 -21.78
N PHE A 134 -1.16 -0.92 -21.43
CA PHE A 134 -1.39 0.34 -20.75
C PHE A 134 -0.80 1.50 -21.54
N GLN A 135 -1.59 2.55 -21.75
CA GLN A 135 -1.16 3.77 -22.42
C GLN A 135 -1.50 4.99 -21.58
N ILE A 136 -0.53 5.82 -21.32
CA ILE A 136 -0.74 7.10 -20.64
C ILE A 136 -0.76 8.21 -21.70
N LYS A 137 -1.83 8.98 -21.75
CA LYS A 137 -1.93 10.23 -22.53
C LYS A 137 -1.93 11.40 -21.55
N VAL A 138 -0.88 12.22 -21.61
CA VAL A 138 -0.78 13.40 -20.76
C VAL A 138 -1.33 14.60 -21.53
N LEU A 139 -2.40 15.20 -21.01
CA LEU A 139 -3.02 16.41 -21.56
C LEU A 139 -2.57 17.60 -20.71
N ILE A 140 -1.82 18.52 -21.33
CA ILE A 140 -1.32 19.72 -20.63
C ILE A 140 -2.26 20.88 -20.93
N LEU A 141 -3.01 21.29 -19.92
CA LEU A 141 -3.87 22.49 -19.99
C LEU A 141 -3.03 23.72 -19.63
N LYS A 142 -2.84 24.61 -20.61
CA LYS A 142 -2.14 25.88 -20.39
C LYS A 142 -3.13 26.95 -19.95
N HIS A 143 -2.89 27.56 -18.81
CA HIS A 143 -3.63 28.71 -18.30
C HIS A 143 -2.66 29.77 -17.76
N LYS A 144 -3.14 30.98 -17.56
CA LYS A 144 -2.34 32.04 -16.96
C LYS A 144 -1.94 31.62 -15.53
N ARG A 145 -0.64 31.67 -15.25
CA ARG A 145 -0.12 31.37 -13.92
C ARG A 145 -0.62 32.45 -12.94
N LYS A 146 -1.22 32.00 -11.84
CA LYS A 146 -1.64 32.84 -10.73
C LYS A 146 -0.80 32.43 -9.52
N PRO A 147 -0.15 33.37 -8.81
CA PRO A 147 0.51 33.05 -7.55
C PRO A 147 -0.54 32.74 -6.49
N PHE A 148 -0.23 31.76 -5.65
CA PHE A 148 -1.03 31.38 -4.48
C PHE A 148 -0.12 31.40 -3.25
N ASP A 149 -0.62 31.90 -2.14
CA ASP A 149 0.13 31.98 -0.89
C ASP A 149 0.01 30.68 -0.09
N THR A 150 -1.07 29.92 -0.30
CA THR A 150 -1.32 28.66 0.40
C THR A 150 -1.72 27.53 -0.57
N TYR A 151 -1.46 26.30 -0.16
CA TYR A 151 -1.92 25.10 -0.88
C TYR A 151 -3.45 25.06 -1.01
N GLN A 152 -4.17 25.53 0.01
CA GLN A 152 -5.63 25.52 0.00
C GLN A 152 -6.18 26.45 -1.09
N GLU A 153 -5.64 27.66 -1.23
CA GLU A 153 -6.03 28.61 -2.29
C GLU A 153 -5.77 28.02 -3.68
N GLU A 154 -4.65 27.31 -3.88
CA GLU A 154 -4.36 26.64 -5.13
C GLU A 154 -5.38 25.54 -5.41
N MET A 155 -5.74 24.73 -4.42
CA MET A 155 -6.73 23.68 -4.56
C MET A 155 -8.12 24.22 -4.87
N ASP A 156 -8.56 25.27 -4.18
CA ASP A 156 -9.86 25.91 -4.40
C ASP A 156 -9.92 26.48 -5.82
N TYR A 157 -8.86 27.17 -6.27
CA TYR A 157 -8.75 27.64 -7.65
C TYR A 157 -8.85 26.51 -8.68
N LEU A 158 -8.17 25.38 -8.45
CA LEU A 158 -8.20 24.24 -9.37
C LEU A 158 -9.58 23.57 -9.41
N VAL A 159 -10.24 23.46 -8.26
CA VAL A 159 -11.59 22.86 -8.16
C VAL A 159 -12.64 23.74 -8.81
N GLU A 160 -12.55 25.06 -8.65
CA GLU A 160 -13.53 26.04 -9.17
C GLU A 160 -13.24 26.49 -10.60
N HIS A 161 -12.13 26.08 -11.21
CA HIS A 161 -11.72 26.55 -12.53
C HIS A 161 -12.65 26.09 -13.64
N GLU A 162 -13.61 26.91 -14.04
CA GLU A 162 -14.69 26.58 -14.98
C GLU A 162 -14.20 25.99 -16.31
N ASN A 163 -13.21 26.64 -16.96
CA ASN A 163 -12.70 26.18 -18.26
C ASN A 163 -12.02 24.80 -18.16
N ARG A 164 -11.28 24.55 -17.07
CA ARG A 164 -10.69 23.23 -16.78
C ARG A 164 -11.77 22.20 -16.59
N ASN A 165 -12.76 22.48 -15.77
CA ASN A 165 -13.85 21.58 -15.46
C ASN A 165 -14.71 21.27 -16.69
N LYS A 166 -14.99 22.29 -17.51
CA LYS A 166 -15.69 22.11 -18.80
C LYS A 166 -14.89 21.23 -19.77
N PHE A 167 -13.57 21.41 -19.84
CA PHE A 167 -12.71 20.57 -20.66
C PHE A 167 -12.74 19.11 -20.18
N ILE A 168 -12.55 18.88 -18.86
CA ILE A 168 -12.59 17.53 -18.28
C ILE A 168 -13.93 16.89 -18.53
N ARG A 169 -15.05 17.58 -18.29
CA ARG A 169 -16.39 17.08 -18.54
C ARG A 169 -16.57 16.67 -20.02
N ASN A 170 -16.17 17.51 -20.95
CA ASN A 170 -16.32 17.22 -22.38
C ASN A 170 -15.46 15.99 -22.77
N LEU A 171 -14.20 15.93 -22.30
CA LEU A 171 -13.33 14.79 -22.54
C LEU A 171 -13.95 13.48 -22.02
N VAL A 172 -14.50 13.50 -20.81
CA VAL A 172 -15.13 12.31 -20.20
C VAL A 172 -16.36 11.87 -21.00
N CYS A 173 -17.17 12.82 -21.50
CA CYS A 173 -18.35 12.51 -22.32
C CYS A 173 -17.98 11.92 -23.69
N ASP A 174 -16.79 12.24 -24.19
CA ASP A 174 -16.31 11.72 -25.49
C ASP A 174 -15.61 10.35 -25.37
N LEU A 175 -15.31 9.88 -24.14
CA LEU A 175 -14.70 8.59 -23.92
C LEU A 175 -15.75 7.47 -24.01
N SER A 176 -15.38 6.38 -24.66
CA SER A 176 -16.19 5.15 -24.71
C SER A 176 -15.67 4.12 -23.70
N GLY A 177 -16.59 3.36 -23.11
CA GLY A 177 -16.28 2.31 -22.15
C GLY A 177 -16.34 2.78 -20.69
N ASN A 178 -15.81 1.96 -19.78
CA ASN A 178 -15.79 2.26 -18.35
C ASN A 178 -14.79 3.37 -18.06
N THR A 179 -15.28 4.49 -17.57
CA THR A 179 -14.46 5.68 -17.26
C THR A 179 -14.55 6.01 -15.78
N LEU A 180 -13.38 6.16 -15.12
CA LEU A 180 -13.26 6.64 -13.76
C LEU A 180 -12.75 8.08 -13.80
N VAL A 181 -13.43 9.00 -13.08
CA VAL A 181 -13.10 10.44 -13.03
C VAL A 181 -12.83 10.87 -11.60
#